data_b550b88db574a9f0329d9751507c7de2
#
_entry.id   b550b88db574a9f0329d9751507c7de2
#
_cell.length_a   1.000
_cell.length_b   1.000
_cell.length_c   1.000
_cell.angle_alpha   90.00
_cell.angle_beta   90.00
_cell.angle_gamma   90.00
#
_symmetry.space_group_name_H-M   'P 1'
#
loop_
_entity.id
_entity.type
_entity.pdbx_description
1 polymer ?
#
loop_
_entity_poly.entity_id
_entity_poly.type
_entity_poly.pdbx_seq_one_letter_code
_entity_poly.pdbx_strand_id
1 'polypeptide(L)'
;MSVRLRLGFWVGKYITNRDFKHFYLAHIWKYHHNDFPSLLSYTRFISVALSVLMPLCSYLTQLKGKPTGIAFIDPTSLRVCHNIRIPRHKVFEGIAQRGKTSMGWFYGFKLHLVINHQEEILALKVTAGNVDDREPVHELTKKLTGSL
;
A
#
# COMPACT_ATOMS: atom_id res chain seq x y z
N MET A 1 -13.08 18.57 -10.36
CA MET A 1 -13.20 17.09 -10.38
C MET A 1 -12.15 16.55 -9.45
N SER A 2 -12.58 16.01 -8.30
CA SER A 2 -11.69 15.72 -7.14
C SER A 2 -10.67 14.62 -7.45
N VAL A 3 -9.45 14.77 -6.94
CA VAL A 3 -8.36 13.77 -6.94
C VAL A 3 -8.83 12.42 -6.41
N ARG A 4 -9.79 12.40 -5.48
CA ARG A 4 -10.45 11.22 -4.91
C ARG A 4 -11.11 10.31 -5.95
N LEU A 5 -11.87 10.87 -6.88
CA LEU A 5 -12.56 10.10 -7.93
C LEU A 5 -11.57 9.45 -8.91
N ARG A 6 -10.43 10.08 -9.14
CA ARG A 6 -9.37 9.50 -9.98
C ARG A 6 -8.67 8.33 -9.30
N LEU A 7 -8.32 8.43 -8.02
CA LEU A 7 -7.67 7.35 -7.27
C LEU A 7 -8.57 6.11 -7.12
N GLY A 8 -9.84 6.27 -6.77
CA GLY A 8 -10.79 5.16 -6.67
C GLY A 8 -11.01 4.43 -7.99
N PHE A 9 -11.07 5.16 -9.11
CA PHE A 9 -11.16 4.60 -10.44
C PHE A 9 -9.91 3.79 -10.83
N TRP A 10 -8.72 4.28 -10.48
CA TRP A 10 -7.46 3.61 -10.75
C TRP A 10 -7.29 2.35 -9.91
N VAL A 11 -7.61 2.41 -8.64
CA VAL A 11 -7.55 1.24 -7.73
C VAL A 11 -8.53 0.15 -8.18
N GLY A 12 -9.76 0.50 -8.54
CA GLY A 12 -10.74 -0.46 -9.05
C GLY A 12 -10.27 -1.19 -10.32
N LYS A 13 -9.66 -0.48 -11.25
CA LYS A 13 -9.11 -1.09 -12.48
C LYS A 13 -7.86 -1.93 -12.24
N TYR A 14 -7.03 -1.57 -11.26
CA TYR A 14 -5.89 -2.39 -10.87
C TYR A 14 -6.32 -3.75 -10.29
N ILE A 15 -7.37 -3.78 -9.48
CA ILE A 15 -7.90 -5.00 -8.86
C ILE A 15 -8.41 -6.01 -9.91
N THR A 16 -8.92 -5.53 -11.05
CA THR A 16 -9.40 -6.41 -12.13
C THR A 16 -8.28 -7.01 -13.00
N ASN A 17 -7.05 -6.49 -12.88
CA ASN A 17 -5.92 -6.99 -13.64
C ASN A 17 -5.13 -8.04 -12.84
N ARG A 18 -4.61 -9.05 -13.54
CA ARG A 18 -3.87 -10.16 -12.95
C ARG A 18 -2.63 -9.73 -12.15
N ASP A 19 -1.92 -8.72 -12.64
CA ASP A 19 -0.73 -8.16 -12.03
C ASP A 19 -0.47 -6.73 -12.55
N PHE A 20 0.45 -6.01 -11.90
CA PHE A 20 0.81 -4.64 -12.29
C PHE A 20 1.38 -4.56 -13.72
N LYS A 21 2.16 -5.56 -14.16
CA LYS A 21 2.69 -5.59 -15.53
C LYS A 21 1.57 -5.63 -16.55
N HIS A 22 0.57 -6.50 -16.33
CA HIS A 22 -0.60 -6.57 -17.20
C HIS A 22 -1.38 -5.27 -17.21
N PHE A 23 -1.62 -4.67 -16.06
CA PHE A 23 -2.26 -3.35 -15.95
C PHE A 23 -1.49 -2.27 -16.71
N TYR A 24 -0.15 -2.21 -16.54
CA TYR A 24 0.69 -1.24 -17.21
C TYR A 24 0.63 -1.37 -18.74
N LEU A 25 0.81 -2.58 -19.26
CA LEU A 25 0.86 -2.84 -20.70
C LEU A 25 -0.53 -2.83 -21.37
N ALA A 26 -1.53 -3.44 -20.74
CA ALA A 26 -2.86 -3.58 -21.35
C ALA A 26 -3.74 -2.34 -21.12
N HIS A 27 -3.48 -1.56 -20.08
CA HIS A 27 -4.32 -0.41 -19.74
C HIS A 27 -3.60 0.93 -19.87
N ILE A 28 -2.50 1.15 -19.13
CA ILE A 28 -1.81 2.44 -19.17
C ILE A 28 -1.23 2.70 -20.55
N TRP A 29 -0.49 1.76 -21.09
CA TRP A 29 0.14 1.88 -22.41
C TRP A 29 -0.89 2.10 -23.54
N LYS A 30 -2.04 1.42 -23.46
CA LYS A 30 -3.05 1.47 -24.52
C LYS A 30 -3.94 2.71 -24.48
N TYR A 31 -4.28 3.22 -23.29
CA TYR A 31 -5.35 4.22 -23.16
C TYR A 31 -4.89 5.57 -22.58
N HIS A 32 -3.65 5.68 -22.10
CA HIS A 32 -3.19 6.88 -21.41
C HIS A 32 -1.99 7.58 -22.05
N HIS A 33 -1.74 7.36 -23.34
CA HIS A 33 -0.70 8.07 -24.07
C HIS A 33 -0.89 9.60 -24.09
N ASN A 34 -2.14 10.04 -24.14
CA ASN A 34 -2.44 11.48 -24.10
C ASN A 34 -2.15 12.11 -22.74
N ASP A 35 -2.32 11.33 -21.66
CA ASP A 35 -2.03 11.79 -20.30
C ASP A 35 -0.50 11.75 -20.03
N PHE A 36 0.21 10.84 -20.69
CA PHE A 36 1.64 10.59 -20.52
C PHE A 36 2.35 10.49 -21.89
N PRO A 37 2.69 11.62 -22.52
CA PRO A 37 3.26 11.63 -23.89
C PRO A 37 4.59 10.87 -24.01
N SER A 38 5.36 10.78 -22.92
CA SER A 38 6.66 10.09 -22.86
C SER A 38 6.59 8.86 -21.95
N LEU A 39 5.67 7.95 -22.24
CA LEU A 39 5.53 6.71 -21.47
C LEU A 39 6.80 5.86 -21.58
N LEU A 40 7.36 5.49 -20.42
CA LEU A 40 8.52 4.62 -20.31
C LEU A 40 8.15 3.16 -20.66
N SER A 41 9.10 2.36 -21.11
CA SER A 41 8.90 0.91 -21.13
C SER A 41 8.67 0.38 -19.72
N TYR A 42 7.97 -0.75 -19.58
CA TYR A 42 7.69 -1.33 -18.27
C TYR A 42 8.94 -1.55 -17.40
N THR A 43 10.00 -2.09 -17.99
CA THR A 43 11.29 -2.31 -17.30
C THR A 43 11.91 -1.00 -16.83
N ARG A 44 11.91 0.02 -17.67
CA ARG A 44 12.43 1.33 -17.31
C ARG A 44 11.57 2.01 -16.25
N PHE A 45 10.25 1.87 -16.33
CA PHE A 45 9.33 2.35 -15.30
C PHE A 45 9.65 1.74 -13.92
N ILE A 46 9.84 0.43 -13.83
CA ILE A 46 10.19 -0.24 -12.56
C ILE A 46 11.54 0.25 -12.03
N SER A 47 12.56 0.40 -12.90
CA SER A 47 13.87 0.93 -12.48
C SER A 47 13.76 2.34 -11.90
N VAL A 48 13.00 3.22 -12.56
CA VAL A 48 12.80 4.61 -12.09
C VAL A 48 11.93 4.64 -10.83
N ALA A 49 10.90 3.80 -10.74
CA ALA A 49 10.02 3.73 -9.57
C ALA A 49 10.80 3.47 -8.26
N LEU A 50 11.83 2.61 -8.31
CA LEU A 50 12.70 2.37 -7.15
C LEU A 50 13.49 3.62 -6.75
N SER A 51 13.97 4.41 -7.71
CA SER A 51 14.75 5.63 -7.41
C SER A 51 13.89 6.76 -6.84
N VAL A 52 12.60 6.80 -7.16
CA VAL A 52 11.68 7.83 -6.64
C VAL A 52 10.97 7.43 -5.33
N LEU A 53 11.21 6.23 -4.83
CA LEU A 53 10.54 5.73 -3.62
C LEU A 53 10.82 6.64 -2.41
N MET A 54 12.06 7.04 -2.19
CA MET A 54 12.43 7.91 -1.06
C MET A 54 11.81 9.31 -1.15
N PRO A 55 11.91 10.03 -2.29
CA PRO A 55 11.19 11.29 -2.47
C PRO A 55 9.66 11.15 -2.29
N LEU A 56 9.07 10.06 -2.79
CA LEU A 56 7.64 9.80 -2.63
C LEU A 56 7.25 9.59 -1.16
N CYS A 57 8.02 8.82 -0.39
CA CYS A 57 7.79 8.63 1.03
C CYS A 57 7.91 9.95 1.81
N SER A 58 8.90 10.79 1.47
CA SER A 58 9.05 12.12 2.07
C SER A 58 7.84 13.01 1.76
N TYR A 59 7.41 13.04 0.52
CA TYR A 59 6.22 13.80 0.10
C TYR A 59 4.95 13.32 0.82
N LEU A 60 4.71 12.01 0.86
CA LEU A 60 3.56 11.44 1.56
C LEU A 60 3.58 11.75 3.07
N THR A 61 4.77 11.86 3.66
CA THR A 61 4.90 12.25 5.07
C THR A 61 4.42 13.69 5.33
N GLN A 62 4.57 14.59 4.35
CA GLN A 62 4.10 15.97 4.44
C GLN A 62 2.57 16.09 4.22
N LEU A 63 1.97 15.11 3.56
CA LEU A 63 0.53 15.08 3.28
C LEU A 63 -0.31 14.46 4.40
N LYS A 64 0.28 14.18 5.57
CA LYS A 64 -0.46 13.64 6.71
C LYS A 64 -1.53 14.61 7.17
N GLY A 65 -2.70 14.06 7.47
CA GLY A 65 -3.80 14.80 8.08
C GLY A 65 -3.47 15.23 9.51
N LYS A 66 -4.31 16.11 10.03
CA LYS A 66 -4.24 16.57 11.43
C LYS A 66 -5.11 15.71 12.32
N PRO A 67 -4.71 15.39 13.54
CA PRO A 67 -5.57 14.70 14.51
C PRO A 67 -6.83 15.53 14.78
N THR A 68 -8.00 14.90 14.64
CA THR A 68 -9.31 15.55 14.83
C THR A 68 -10.09 15.00 16.00
N GLY A 69 -9.41 14.24 16.89
CA GLY A 69 -10.01 13.62 18.08
C GLY A 69 -10.58 12.22 17.83
N ILE A 70 -10.93 11.86 16.59
CA ILE A 70 -11.42 10.53 16.22
C ILE A 70 -10.50 9.95 15.17
N ALA A 71 -9.98 8.74 15.41
CA ALA A 71 -9.14 8.01 14.47
C ALA A 71 -9.62 6.55 14.34
N PHE A 72 -9.54 6.03 13.13
CA PHE A 72 -9.85 4.65 12.79
C PHE A 72 -8.56 3.92 12.41
N ILE A 73 -8.39 2.70 12.90
CA ILE A 73 -7.25 1.84 12.58
C ILE A 73 -7.77 0.62 11.85
N ASP A 74 -7.25 0.36 10.65
CA ASP A 74 -7.60 -0.82 9.85
C ASP A 74 -6.34 -1.57 9.42
N PRO A 75 -6.16 -2.83 9.89
CA PRO A 75 -5.07 -3.69 9.45
C PRO A 75 -5.45 -4.43 8.17
N THR A 76 -4.71 -4.18 7.11
CA THR A 76 -4.91 -4.84 5.80
C THR A 76 -3.76 -5.81 5.50
N SER A 77 -4.08 -7.05 5.08
CA SER A 77 -3.06 -8.03 4.68
C SER A 77 -2.51 -7.73 3.28
N LEU A 78 -1.19 -7.59 3.17
CA LEU A 78 -0.46 -7.48 1.91
C LEU A 78 0.14 -8.84 1.56
N ARG A 79 -0.57 -9.59 0.72
CA ARG A 79 -0.14 -10.93 0.29
C ARG A 79 0.95 -10.82 -0.75
N VAL A 80 2.11 -11.42 -0.47
CA VAL A 80 3.27 -11.44 -1.37
C VAL A 80 3.13 -12.50 -2.45
N CYS A 81 2.68 -13.70 -2.06
CA CYS A 81 2.46 -14.79 -3.00
C CYS A 81 1.41 -15.77 -2.46
N HIS A 82 0.95 -16.65 -3.34
CA HIS A 82 0.11 -17.78 -2.92
C HIS A 82 0.91 -18.76 -2.07
N ASN A 83 0.28 -19.36 -1.04
CA ASN A 83 0.95 -20.23 -0.05
C ASN A 83 1.79 -21.35 -0.66
N ILE A 84 1.37 -21.94 -1.80
CA ILE A 84 2.10 -22.99 -2.52
C ILE A 84 3.43 -22.48 -3.10
N ARG A 85 3.57 -21.17 -3.32
CA ARG A 85 4.78 -20.57 -3.91
C ARG A 85 5.81 -20.11 -2.87
N ILE A 86 5.51 -20.19 -1.59
CA ILE A 86 6.40 -19.70 -0.52
C ILE A 86 7.82 -20.30 -0.64
N PRO A 87 8.01 -21.63 -0.85
CA PRO A 87 9.35 -22.21 -0.92
C PRO A 87 10.20 -21.72 -2.10
N ARG A 88 9.55 -21.18 -3.15
CA ARG A 88 10.21 -20.66 -4.35
C ARG A 88 10.37 -19.14 -4.33
N HIS A 89 9.79 -18.46 -3.34
CA HIS A 89 9.74 -17.00 -3.28
C HIS A 89 10.92 -16.45 -2.48
N LYS A 90 11.98 -16.02 -3.17
CA LYS A 90 13.22 -15.55 -2.55
C LYS A 90 13.26 -14.05 -2.24
N VAL A 91 12.40 -13.23 -2.93
CA VAL A 91 12.49 -11.76 -2.87
C VAL A 91 12.29 -11.21 -1.46
N PHE A 92 11.37 -11.78 -0.68
CA PHE A 92 11.06 -11.36 0.69
C PHE A 92 11.35 -12.46 1.71
N GLU A 93 12.27 -13.39 1.37
CA GLU A 93 12.71 -14.43 2.30
C GLU A 93 13.33 -13.79 3.55
N GLY A 94 12.94 -14.26 4.73
CA GLY A 94 13.39 -13.71 6.00
C GLY A 94 12.68 -12.43 6.46
N ILE A 95 11.98 -11.70 5.56
CA ILE A 95 11.30 -10.45 5.88
C ILE A 95 9.78 -10.65 5.94
N ALA A 96 9.19 -11.29 4.92
CA ALA A 96 7.79 -11.66 4.93
C ALA A 96 7.54 -12.89 5.81
N GLN A 97 6.41 -12.94 6.50
CA GLN A 97 6.06 -14.03 7.40
C GLN A 97 4.64 -14.54 7.12
N ARG A 98 4.37 -15.78 7.57
CA ARG A 98 3.01 -16.33 7.52
C ARG A 98 2.16 -15.69 8.60
N GLY A 99 1.03 -15.13 8.20
CA GLY A 99 0.02 -14.61 9.10
C GLY A 99 -1.33 -15.28 8.89
N LYS A 100 -2.24 -15.08 9.83
CA LYS A 100 -3.62 -15.55 9.77
C LYS A 100 -4.57 -14.37 9.83
N THR A 101 -5.59 -14.38 8.98
CA THR A 101 -6.71 -13.44 9.00
C THR A 101 -8.01 -14.24 9.11
N SER A 102 -9.14 -13.57 9.24
CA SER A 102 -10.47 -14.19 9.14
C SER A 102 -10.67 -14.97 7.82
N MET A 103 -10.00 -14.55 6.77
CA MET A 103 -10.04 -15.18 5.44
C MET A 103 -9.02 -16.32 5.26
N GLY A 104 -8.27 -16.69 6.30
CA GLY A 104 -7.31 -17.79 6.31
C GLY A 104 -5.84 -17.37 6.36
N TRP A 105 -4.96 -18.32 6.06
CA TRP A 105 -3.52 -18.12 6.08
C TRP A 105 -3.02 -17.36 4.86
N PHE A 106 -2.08 -16.45 5.06
CA PHE A 106 -1.37 -15.75 3.99
C PHE A 106 0.13 -15.65 4.29
N TYR A 107 0.92 -15.36 3.27
CA TYR A 107 2.34 -15.04 3.40
C TYR A 107 2.58 -13.61 2.91
N GLY A 108 3.16 -12.78 3.76
CA GLY A 108 3.39 -11.38 3.42
C GLY A 108 3.54 -10.46 4.62
N PHE A 109 2.91 -9.31 4.49
CA PHE A 109 2.96 -8.22 5.46
C PHE A 109 1.54 -7.80 5.87
N LYS A 110 1.46 -7.00 6.93
CA LYS A 110 0.25 -6.28 7.32
C LYS A 110 0.51 -4.79 7.22
N LEU A 111 -0.39 -4.07 6.58
CA LEU A 111 -0.40 -2.61 6.55
C LEU A 111 -1.40 -2.14 7.61
N HIS A 112 -0.91 -1.45 8.62
CA HIS A 112 -1.72 -0.78 9.62
C HIS A 112 -1.87 0.68 9.20
N LEU A 113 -3.08 1.10 8.91
CA LEU A 113 -3.40 2.43 8.45
C LEU A 113 -4.26 3.12 9.51
N VAL A 114 -3.88 4.33 9.89
CA VAL A 114 -4.64 5.19 10.79
C VAL A 114 -5.17 6.37 9.98
N ILE A 115 -6.47 6.55 9.98
CA ILE A 115 -7.15 7.65 9.27
C ILE A 115 -8.05 8.43 10.24
N ASN A 116 -8.24 9.73 9.98
CA ASN A 116 -9.23 10.53 10.70
C ASN A 116 -10.62 10.41 10.07
N HIS A 117 -11.62 11.06 10.67
CA HIS A 117 -12.99 11.08 10.14
C HIS A 117 -13.13 11.82 8.79
N GLN A 118 -12.12 12.57 8.36
CA GLN A 118 -12.06 13.22 7.05
C GLN A 118 -11.36 12.35 5.99
N GLU A 119 -11.07 11.08 6.35
CA GLU A 119 -10.35 10.11 5.52
C GLU A 119 -8.91 10.53 5.16
N GLU A 120 -8.29 11.39 5.98
CA GLU A 120 -6.89 11.73 5.84
C GLU A 120 -6.01 10.73 6.59
N ILE A 121 -4.87 10.37 6.00
CA ILE A 121 -3.92 9.44 6.61
C ILE A 121 -3.16 10.17 7.73
N LEU A 122 -3.28 9.70 8.95
CA LEU A 122 -2.56 10.19 10.12
C LEU A 122 -1.23 9.47 10.32
N ALA A 123 -1.26 8.14 10.26
CA ALA A 123 -0.10 7.29 10.42
C ALA A 123 -0.24 6.01 9.60
N LEU A 124 0.88 5.40 9.28
CA LEU A 124 0.92 4.08 8.68
C LEU A 124 2.14 3.29 9.19
N LYS A 125 1.99 1.98 9.28
CA LYS A 125 3.08 1.06 9.61
C LYS A 125 2.90 -0.25 8.84
N VAL A 126 4.00 -0.80 8.34
CA VAL A 126 4.03 -2.13 7.74
C VAL A 126 4.74 -3.07 8.72
N THR A 127 4.13 -4.22 8.99
CA THR A 127 4.69 -5.27 9.84
C THR A 127 4.76 -6.60 9.08
N ALA A 128 5.55 -7.54 9.56
CA ALA A 128 5.51 -8.90 9.05
C ALA A 128 4.13 -9.54 9.33
N GLY A 129 3.71 -10.49 8.51
CA GLY A 129 2.37 -11.07 8.57
C GLY A 129 2.01 -11.77 9.88
N ASN A 130 3.01 -12.23 10.64
CA ASN A 130 2.82 -12.91 11.93
C ASN A 130 2.64 -11.97 13.13
N VAL A 131 2.88 -10.68 12.97
CA VAL A 131 2.73 -9.68 14.04
C VAL A 131 1.25 -9.53 14.40
N ASP A 132 0.93 -9.45 15.71
CA ASP A 132 -0.43 -9.19 16.19
C ASP A 132 -0.91 -7.81 15.77
N ASP A 133 -2.20 -7.68 15.44
CA ASP A 133 -2.77 -6.41 14.94
C ASP A 133 -2.77 -5.31 16.01
N ARG A 134 -2.71 -5.69 17.29
CA ARG A 134 -2.70 -4.77 18.44
C ARG A 134 -1.33 -4.20 18.73
N GLU A 135 -0.26 -4.92 18.38
CA GLU A 135 1.11 -4.53 18.71
C GLU A 135 1.50 -3.16 18.12
N PRO A 136 1.23 -2.85 16.83
CA PRO A 136 1.56 -1.56 16.26
C PRO A 136 0.69 -0.39 16.74
N VAL A 137 -0.49 -0.68 17.31
CA VAL A 137 -1.49 0.33 17.70
C VAL A 137 -0.89 1.34 18.67
N HIS A 138 -0.24 0.86 19.73
CA HIS A 138 0.35 1.72 20.75
C HIS A 138 1.39 2.69 20.18
N GLU A 139 2.23 2.24 19.26
CA GLU A 139 3.22 3.11 18.61
C GLU A 139 2.58 4.11 17.65
N LEU A 140 1.59 3.66 16.88
CA LEU A 140 0.87 4.50 15.91
C LEU A 140 0.05 5.59 16.60
N THR A 141 -0.56 5.28 17.75
CA THR A 141 -1.38 6.22 18.51
C THR A 141 -0.55 7.15 19.40
N LYS A 142 0.61 6.72 19.88
CA LYS A 142 1.49 7.55 20.75
C LYS A 142 1.86 8.89 20.13
N LYS A 143 1.98 8.96 18.80
CA LYS A 143 2.26 10.20 18.08
C LYS A 143 1.01 11.04 17.79
N LEU A 144 -0.18 10.45 18.00
CA LEU A 144 -1.47 11.09 17.75
C LEU A 144 -2.09 11.63 19.05
N THR A 145 -1.59 11.21 20.19
CA THR A 145 -2.03 11.64 21.53
C THR A 145 -1.47 13.02 21.89
N GLY A 146 -1.97 14.00 21.19
CA GLY A 146 -2.09 15.33 21.77
C GLY A 146 -3.44 15.53 22.47
N SER A 147 -4.40 14.62 22.31
CA SER A 147 -5.71 14.60 22.97
C SER A 147 -6.39 13.27 22.66
N LEU A 148 -6.45 12.39 23.59
CA LEU A 148 -7.52 11.41 23.78
C LEU A 148 -8.55 12.02 24.69
#